data_97662f5eb3538df23d4b739f791c79cf
#
_entry.id   97662f5eb3538df23d4b739f791c79cf
#
_cell.length_a   1.000
_cell.length_b   1.000
_cell.length_c   1.000
_cell.angle_alpha   90.00
_cell.angle_beta   90.00
_cell.angle_gamma   90.00
#
_symmetry.space_group_name_H-M   'P 1'
#
loop_
_entity.id
_entity.type
_entity.pdbx_description
1 polymer ?
#
loop_
_entity_poly.entity_id
_entity_poly.type
_entity_poly.pdbx_seq_one_letter_code
_entity_poly.pdbx_strand_id
1 'polypeptide(L)'
;MIKFLIEKEFKQLLRNSFLPRLILIFPCMIMLLMPWAVNMEIKNIQLNIVDNDHSVISQRLVNKIAASTYFRLTEVPASYEDGLRNIEQGTADIIMEIPRHLERDWVNKGEAHILIAANSVNGTKGGLGSSYLGTIINNYAAELRAEYPDAVSASGSAPSIRIDTQGLFNPNLNYKLYMIPALMGMLLTLICGFLPALNVVSEKEVGTIEQINVTPVPKFTFILAKLLPYWITGFIVLTLCFLLAWLLYGITPVGHFIVIYFLAILFVFVMSGFGLVISNYSATMQQSMFVMFFFMLILMLMSGLFTPVSSMPEWAQVITYFNPLKYFMEGMRMVYLKGSSLLELLPEIGVLLLFALGFNTWAVISYRKNQ
;
A
#
# COMPACT_ATOMS: atom_id res chain seq x y z
N MET A 1 -25.03 -29.08 -20.32
CA MET A 1 -24.83 -29.29 -18.87
C MET A 1 -24.08 -28.13 -18.22
N ILE A 2 -22.89 -27.73 -18.70
CA ILE A 2 -22.10 -26.60 -18.13
C ILE A 2 -22.89 -25.28 -18.12
N LYS A 3 -23.60 -24.93 -19.21
CA LYS A 3 -24.43 -23.72 -19.31
C LYS A 3 -25.48 -23.63 -18.21
N PHE A 4 -26.15 -24.74 -17.91
CA PHE A 4 -27.16 -24.82 -16.85
C PHE A 4 -26.57 -24.59 -15.46
N LEU A 5 -25.38 -25.19 -15.18
CA LEU A 5 -24.69 -24.99 -13.91
C LEU A 5 -24.26 -23.52 -13.73
N ILE A 6 -23.69 -22.93 -14.77
CA ILE A 6 -23.30 -21.51 -14.75
C ILE A 6 -24.53 -20.61 -14.53
N GLU A 7 -25.63 -20.88 -15.23
CA GLU A 7 -26.87 -20.10 -15.08
C GLU A 7 -27.45 -20.24 -13.66
N LYS A 8 -27.40 -21.45 -13.07
CA LYS A 8 -27.77 -21.67 -11.66
C LYS A 8 -26.95 -20.80 -10.72
N GLU A 9 -25.63 -20.79 -10.87
CA GLU A 9 -24.73 -20.02 -10.00
C GLU A 9 -24.96 -18.51 -10.14
N PHE A 10 -25.14 -18.01 -11.36
CA PHE A 10 -25.49 -16.59 -11.57
C PHE A 10 -26.83 -16.23 -10.94
N LYS A 11 -27.84 -17.08 -11.10
CA LYS A 11 -29.16 -16.87 -10.47
C LYS A 11 -29.05 -16.91 -8.96
N GLN A 12 -28.24 -17.81 -8.40
CA GLN A 12 -28.03 -17.91 -6.95
C GLN A 12 -27.33 -16.64 -6.41
N LEU A 13 -26.30 -16.13 -7.11
CA LEU A 13 -25.61 -14.91 -6.74
C LEU A 13 -26.53 -13.70 -6.84
N LEU A 14 -27.27 -13.51 -7.94
CA LEU A 14 -28.12 -12.35 -8.18
C LEU A 14 -29.40 -12.34 -7.33
N ARG A 15 -29.95 -13.52 -7.00
CA ARG A 15 -31.17 -13.64 -6.16
C ARG A 15 -30.87 -13.50 -4.67
N ASN A 16 -29.61 -13.60 -4.25
CA ASN A 16 -29.23 -13.28 -2.89
C ASN A 16 -29.42 -11.79 -2.65
N SER A 17 -30.19 -11.43 -1.62
CA SER A 17 -30.48 -10.02 -1.32
C SER A 17 -29.28 -9.22 -0.82
N PHE A 18 -28.27 -9.89 -0.27
CA PHE A 18 -27.11 -9.26 0.36
C PHE A 18 -25.88 -9.20 -0.56
N LEU A 19 -25.54 -10.32 -1.24
CA LEU A 19 -24.31 -10.44 -2.03
C LEU A 19 -24.15 -9.39 -3.15
N PRO A 20 -25.14 -9.13 -4.03
CA PRO A 20 -24.98 -8.12 -5.08
C PRO A 20 -24.77 -6.72 -4.54
N ARG A 21 -25.45 -6.38 -3.44
CA ARG A 21 -25.29 -5.08 -2.77
C ARG A 21 -23.89 -4.95 -2.16
N LEU A 22 -23.43 -5.99 -1.50
CA LEU A 22 -22.06 -6.02 -0.92
C LEU A 22 -21.01 -5.88 -2.02
N ILE A 23 -21.12 -6.61 -3.12
CA ILE A 23 -20.20 -6.59 -4.24
C ILE A 23 -20.10 -5.20 -4.88
N LEU A 24 -21.20 -4.43 -4.90
CA LEU A 24 -21.21 -3.09 -5.49
C LEU A 24 -20.80 -2.02 -4.45
N ILE A 25 -21.39 -2.04 -3.26
CA ILE A 25 -21.23 -0.97 -2.26
C ILE A 25 -19.86 -1.05 -1.59
N PHE A 26 -19.35 -2.26 -1.29
CA PHE A 26 -18.12 -2.43 -0.56
C PHE A 26 -16.88 -1.89 -1.31
N PRO A 27 -16.68 -2.16 -2.62
CA PRO A 27 -15.62 -1.53 -3.39
C PRO A 27 -15.73 -0.01 -3.44
N CYS A 28 -16.95 0.52 -3.59
CA CYS A 28 -17.18 1.97 -3.58
C CYS A 28 -16.76 2.58 -2.23
N MET A 29 -17.17 1.96 -1.13
CA MET A 29 -16.79 2.41 0.22
C MET A 29 -15.28 2.35 0.43
N ILE A 30 -14.63 1.24 0.07
CA ILE A 30 -13.19 1.07 0.22
C ILE A 30 -12.43 2.09 -0.61
N MET A 31 -12.77 2.24 -1.89
CA MET A 31 -12.11 3.20 -2.78
C MET A 31 -12.33 4.65 -2.36
N LEU A 32 -13.44 4.96 -1.69
CA LEU A 32 -13.72 6.30 -1.21
C LEU A 32 -13.08 6.56 0.16
N LEU A 33 -13.20 5.63 1.12
CA LEU A 33 -12.81 5.88 2.50
C LEU A 33 -11.31 5.62 2.74
N MET A 34 -10.76 4.52 2.21
CA MET A 34 -9.39 4.11 2.53
C MET A 34 -8.30 5.11 2.11
N PRO A 35 -8.33 5.71 0.91
CA PRO A 35 -7.32 6.71 0.53
C PRO A 35 -7.39 8.00 1.36
N TRP A 36 -8.50 8.22 2.07
CA TRP A 36 -8.65 9.34 2.99
C TRP A 36 -8.29 8.95 4.43
N ALA A 37 -8.70 7.77 4.86
CA ALA A 37 -8.48 7.28 6.23
C ALA A 37 -7.02 6.87 6.47
N VAL A 38 -6.36 6.28 5.46
CA VAL A 38 -4.97 5.81 5.53
C VAL A 38 -4.09 6.77 4.73
N ASN A 39 -4.18 8.06 5.01
CA ASN A 39 -3.27 9.04 4.42
C ASN A 39 -1.96 9.03 5.22
N MET A 40 -0.92 8.36 4.68
CA MET A 40 0.43 8.42 5.22
C MET A 40 1.22 9.64 4.70
N GLU A 41 0.60 10.55 3.99
CA GLU A 41 1.16 11.87 3.78
C GLU A 41 1.18 12.57 5.14
N ILE A 42 2.34 12.63 5.74
CA ILE A 42 2.50 13.36 7.00
C ILE A 42 2.53 14.85 6.65
N LYS A 43 1.37 15.45 6.77
CA LYS A 43 1.15 16.90 6.74
C LYS A 43 0.86 17.35 8.17
N ASN A 44 1.13 18.61 8.45
CA ASN A 44 0.90 19.20 9.77
C ASN A 44 1.74 18.57 10.89
N ILE A 45 3.01 18.28 10.64
CA ILE A 45 3.97 17.93 11.68
C ILE A 45 4.10 19.16 12.58
N GLN A 46 3.73 19.00 13.84
CA GLN A 46 3.82 20.07 14.81
C GLN A 46 5.28 20.28 15.19
N LEU A 47 5.84 21.43 14.78
CA LEU A 47 7.24 21.76 14.95
C LEU A 47 7.39 22.90 15.93
N ASN A 48 8.23 22.69 16.95
CA ASN A 48 8.73 23.73 17.83
C ASN A 48 10.15 24.08 17.40
N ILE A 49 10.44 25.39 17.26
CA ILE A 49 11.77 25.89 16.92
C ILE A 49 12.27 26.74 18.08
N VAL A 50 13.41 26.33 18.64
CA VAL A 50 14.17 27.09 19.63
C VAL A 50 15.30 27.80 18.90
N ASP A 51 15.16 29.06 18.61
CA ASP A 51 16.21 29.88 17.97
C ASP A 51 16.99 30.65 19.04
N ASN A 52 18.20 30.16 19.35
CA ASN A 52 19.10 30.82 20.29
C ASN A 52 20.09 31.82 19.62
N ASP A 53 20.13 31.84 18.28
CA ASP A 53 21.07 32.66 17.52
C ASP A 53 20.48 34.05 17.16
N HIS A 54 19.18 34.04 16.80
CA HIS A 54 18.44 35.25 16.38
C HIS A 54 19.11 36.05 15.24
N SER A 55 19.95 35.41 14.44
CA SER A 55 20.66 36.00 13.31
C SER A 55 19.77 36.07 12.05
N VAL A 56 20.28 36.79 11.03
CA VAL A 56 19.60 36.85 9.73
C VAL A 56 19.53 35.44 9.08
N ILE A 57 20.58 34.66 9.22
CA ILE A 57 20.65 33.30 8.68
C ILE A 57 19.66 32.39 9.40
N SER A 58 19.56 32.42 10.74
CA SER A 58 18.60 31.63 11.49
C SER A 58 17.15 31.99 11.15
N GLN A 59 16.82 33.26 11.08
CA GLN A 59 15.46 33.70 10.72
C GLN A 59 15.05 33.32 9.30
N ARG A 60 15.97 33.41 8.33
CA ARG A 60 15.70 32.90 6.95
C ARG A 60 15.44 31.41 6.92
N LEU A 61 16.18 30.61 7.70
CA LEU A 61 15.94 29.15 7.84
C LEU A 61 14.56 28.88 8.45
N VAL A 62 14.21 29.57 9.54
CA VAL A 62 12.90 29.43 10.20
C VAL A 62 11.76 29.76 9.22
N ASN A 63 11.88 30.86 8.48
CA ASN A 63 10.88 31.24 7.49
C ASN A 63 10.76 30.25 6.36
N LYS A 64 11.86 29.65 5.90
CA LYS A 64 11.87 28.61 4.87
C LYS A 64 11.17 27.34 5.34
N ILE A 65 11.38 26.94 6.58
CA ILE A 65 10.70 25.80 7.19
C ILE A 65 9.22 26.08 7.39
N ALA A 66 8.86 27.29 7.86
CA ALA A 66 7.48 27.70 8.06
C ALA A 66 6.68 27.77 6.75
N ALA A 67 7.34 28.12 5.63
CA ALA A 67 6.73 28.12 4.30
C ALA A 67 6.52 26.71 3.73
N SER A 68 7.08 25.67 4.35
CA SER A 68 6.91 24.30 3.93
C SER A 68 5.51 23.77 4.27
N THR A 69 4.88 23.04 3.36
CA THR A 69 3.55 22.41 3.55
C THR A 69 3.56 21.23 4.52
N TYR A 70 4.74 20.77 4.93
CA TYR A 70 4.91 19.60 5.82
C TYR A 70 4.82 19.97 7.29
N PHE A 71 5.27 21.19 7.65
CA PHE A 71 5.39 21.63 9.03
C PHE A 71 4.34 22.69 9.38
N ARG A 72 3.83 22.56 10.59
CA ARG A 72 3.05 23.61 11.25
C ARG A 72 3.84 24.10 12.45
N LEU A 73 4.35 25.32 12.38
CA LEU A 73 4.94 25.96 13.56
C LEU A 73 3.84 26.14 14.60
N THR A 74 3.98 25.47 15.74
CA THR A 74 3.01 25.55 16.84
C THR A 74 3.43 26.62 17.84
N GLU A 75 4.70 26.59 18.27
CA GLU A 75 5.26 27.52 19.24
C GLU A 75 6.75 27.75 18.96
N VAL A 76 7.25 28.89 19.42
CA VAL A 76 8.68 29.19 19.48
C VAL A 76 9.05 29.26 20.96
N PRO A 77 9.34 28.10 21.60
CA PRO A 77 9.67 28.07 23.02
C PRO A 77 10.99 28.80 23.29
N ALA A 78 11.09 29.36 24.48
CA ALA A 78 12.28 30.12 24.88
C ALA A 78 13.49 29.23 25.20
N SER A 79 13.24 27.94 25.50
CA SER A 79 14.28 26.94 25.82
C SER A 79 13.95 25.55 25.22
N TYR A 80 15.01 24.75 25.11
CA TYR A 80 14.84 23.34 24.70
C TYR A 80 13.97 22.55 25.69
N GLU A 81 14.06 22.85 27.00
CA GLU A 81 13.28 22.18 28.05
C GLU A 81 11.77 22.48 27.92
N ASP A 82 11.42 23.70 27.52
CA ASP A 82 10.03 24.04 27.23
C ASP A 82 9.51 23.29 26.00
N GLY A 83 10.33 23.20 24.95
CA GLY A 83 10.02 22.37 23.79
C GLY A 83 9.84 20.90 24.13
N LEU A 84 10.68 20.35 25.02
CA LEU A 84 10.56 18.97 25.47
C LEU A 84 9.25 18.72 26.21
N ARG A 85 8.82 19.65 27.07
CA ARG A 85 7.50 19.57 27.71
C ARG A 85 6.35 19.57 26.71
N ASN A 86 6.47 20.32 25.62
CA ASN A 86 5.49 20.32 24.54
C ASN A 86 5.41 18.95 23.83
N ILE A 87 6.54 18.26 23.65
CA ILE A 87 6.54 16.87 23.16
C ILE A 87 5.84 15.92 24.16
N GLU A 88 6.16 16.03 25.44
CA GLU A 88 5.54 15.21 26.48
C GLU A 88 4.02 15.41 26.59
N GLN A 89 3.56 16.66 26.39
CA GLN A 89 2.13 17.01 26.34
C GLN A 89 1.45 16.66 25.01
N GLY A 90 2.22 16.23 23.98
CA GLY A 90 1.69 15.90 22.67
C GLY A 90 1.29 17.11 21.82
N THR A 91 1.72 18.31 22.19
CA THR A 91 1.49 19.56 21.42
C THR A 91 2.57 19.83 20.38
N ALA A 92 3.70 19.10 20.43
CA ALA A 92 4.75 19.10 19.44
C ALA A 92 5.15 17.68 19.03
N ASP A 93 5.44 17.47 17.75
CA ASP A 93 5.97 16.22 17.22
C ASP A 93 7.51 16.25 17.11
N ILE A 94 8.08 17.44 16.84
CA ILE A 94 9.53 17.65 16.64
C ILE A 94 9.96 18.98 17.25
N ILE A 95 11.18 18.99 17.82
CA ILE A 95 11.89 20.19 18.24
C ILE A 95 13.11 20.35 17.35
N MET A 96 13.32 21.56 16.84
CA MET A 96 14.56 21.97 16.20
C MET A 96 15.21 23.05 17.05
N GLU A 97 16.43 22.81 17.49
CA GLU A 97 17.20 23.83 18.22
C GLU A 97 18.33 24.38 17.34
N ILE A 98 18.32 25.69 17.17
CA ILE A 98 19.36 26.44 16.52
C ILE A 98 20.28 27.01 17.63
N PRO A 99 21.54 26.58 17.70
CA PRO A 99 22.44 26.96 18.77
C PRO A 99 22.87 28.44 18.64
N ARG A 100 23.36 28.98 19.74
CA ARG A 100 23.97 30.33 19.74
C ARG A 100 25.18 30.40 18.83
N HIS A 101 25.35 31.48 18.12
CA HIS A 101 26.47 31.74 17.21
C HIS A 101 26.47 30.87 15.93
N LEU A 102 25.33 30.38 15.49
CA LEU A 102 25.21 29.60 14.24
C LEU A 102 25.77 30.37 13.04
N GLU A 103 25.37 31.65 12.87
CA GLU A 103 25.87 32.51 11.77
C GLU A 103 27.37 32.70 11.86
N ARG A 104 27.92 33.03 13.06
CA ARG A 104 29.35 33.21 13.26
C ARG A 104 30.16 31.95 12.96
N ASP A 105 29.68 30.79 13.41
CA ASP A 105 30.40 29.53 13.20
C ASP A 105 30.30 29.10 11.74
N TRP A 106 29.17 29.33 11.07
CA TRP A 106 29.04 29.12 9.63
C TRP A 106 30.02 30.00 8.83
N VAL A 107 30.08 31.32 9.10
CA VAL A 107 30.94 32.24 8.37
C VAL A 107 32.43 31.97 8.63
N ASN A 108 32.81 31.67 9.89
CA ASN A 108 34.22 31.48 10.26
C ASN A 108 34.78 30.10 10.02
N LYS A 109 33.94 29.06 10.19
CA LYS A 109 34.39 27.64 10.14
C LYS A 109 33.81 26.87 8.96
N GLY A 110 32.78 27.41 8.29
CA GLY A 110 32.02 26.70 7.24
C GLY A 110 31.15 25.53 7.74
N GLU A 111 31.04 25.40 9.08
CA GLU A 111 30.30 24.31 9.73
C GLU A 111 29.38 24.89 10.82
N ALA A 112 28.16 24.36 10.89
CA ALA A 112 27.22 24.66 11.97
C ALA A 112 26.42 23.41 12.30
N HIS A 113 26.03 23.27 13.56
CA HIS A 113 25.26 22.11 14.06
C HIS A 113 23.87 22.57 14.44
N ILE A 114 22.84 21.83 14.02
CA ILE A 114 21.45 22.04 14.41
C ILE A 114 20.96 20.73 15.03
N LEU A 115 20.34 20.82 16.20
CA LEU A 115 19.76 19.67 16.87
C LEU A 115 18.32 19.46 16.40
N ILE A 116 17.98 18.24 16.02
CA ILE A 116 16.61 17.80 15.73
C ILE A 116 16.25 16.69 16.70
N ALA A 117 15.28 16.94 17.58
CA ALA A 117 14.73 15.95 18.49
C ALA A 117 13.29 15.63 18.10
N ALA A 118 12.99 14.36 17.86
CA ALA A 118 11.68 13.92 17.40
C ALA A 118 11.00 13.00 18.41
N ASN A 119 9.68 13.11 18.50
CA ASN A 119 8.86 12.21 19.28
C ASN A 119 8.85 10.81 18.64
N SER A 120 9.50 9.86 19.30
CA SER A 120 9.60 8.47 18.82
C SER A 120 8.35 7.62 19.11
N VAL A 121 7.38 8.12 19.89
CA VAL A 121 6.11 7.44 20.13
C VAL A 121 5.32 7.32 18.82
N ASN A 122 5.35 8.37 17.99
CA ASN A 122 4.88 8.29 16.62
C ASN A 122 6.08 8.22 15.66
N GLY A 123 6.69 7.01 15.55
CA GLY A 123 7.91 6.80 14.78
C GLY A 123 7.82 7.24 13.31
N THR A 124 6.61 7.20 12.72
CA THR A 124 6.39 7.64 11.34
C THR A 124 6.47 9.15 11.22
N LYS A 125 5.80 9.91 12.09
CA LYS A 125 5.88 11.38 12.12
C LYS A 125 7.28 11.85 12.50
N GLY A 126 7.86 11.27 13.54
CA GLY A 126 9.19 11.65 13.99
C GLY A 126 10.27 11.34 12.94
N GLY A 127 10.27 10.15 12.36
CA GLY A 127 11.27 9.74 11.37
C GLY A 127 11.19 10.50 10.06
N LEU A 128 10.01 10.58 9.43
CA LEU A 128 9.84 11.32 8.17
C LEU A 128 9.99 12.83 8.38
N GLY A 129 9.49 13.37 9.49
CA GLY A 129 9.63 14.77 9.80
C GLY A 129 11.09 15.18 9.98
N SER A 130 11.90 14.40 10.70
CA SER A 130 13.34 14.63 10.84
C SER A 130 14.06 14.56 9.50
N SER A 131 13.68 13.61 8.63
CA SER A 131 14.24 13.49 7.27
C SER A 131 13.89 14.72 6.41
N TYR A 132 12.64 15.23 6.48
CA TYR A 132 12.23 16.42 5.75
C TYR A 132 12.95 17.68 6.25
N LEU A 133 13.09 17.85 7.58
CA LEU A 133 13.88 18.94 8.17
C LEU A 133 15.34 18.85 7.72
N GLY A 134 15.96 17.69 7.80
CA GLY A 134 17.32 17.47 7.33
C GLY A 134 17.50 17.86 5.85
N THR A 135 16.54 17.54 5.00
CA THR A 135 16.55 17.91 3.58
C THR A 135 16.46 19.42 3.39
N ILE A 136 15.55 20.11 4.12
CA ILE A 136 15.38 21.56 4.03
C ILE A 136 16.65 22.28 4.53
N ILE A 137 17.22 21.82 5.64
CA ILE A 137 18.45 22.39 6.23
C ILE A 137 19.64 22.21 5.28
N ASN A 138 19.81 21.01 4.69
CA ASN A 138 20.87 20.74 3.74
C ASN A 138 20.74 21.58 2.47
N ASN A 139 19.53 21.74 1.93
CA ASN A 139 19.28 22.61 0.78
C ASN A 139 19.58 24.07 1.12
N TYR A 140 19.19 24.52 2.30
CA TYR A 140 19.49 25.87 2.77
C TYR A 140 21.00 26.07 2.96
N ALA A 141 21.72 25.11 3.54
CA ALA A 141 23.17 25.15 3.64
C ALA A 141 23.86 25.23 2.25
N ALA A 142 23.31 24.55 1.25
CA ALA A 142 23.82 24.65 -0.12
C ALA A 142 23.57 26.05 -0.74
N GLU A 143 22.42 26.66 -0.49
CA GLU A 143 22.13 28.05 -0.90
C GLU A 143 23.07 29.04 -0.24
N LEU A 144 23.31 28.93 1.07
CA LEU A 144 24.24 29.78 1.82
C LEU A 144 25.67 29.66 1.27
N ARG A 145 26.12 28.44 0.91
CA ARG A 145 27.45 28.27 0.29
C ARG A 145 27.56 28.98 -1.06
N ALA A 146 26.49 28.98 -1.84
CA ALA A 146 26.46 29.69 -3.12
C ALA A 146 26.44 31.23 -2.94
N GLU A 147 25.82 31.73 -1.85
CA GLU A 147 25.70 33.15 -1.55
C GLU A 147 27.00 33.70 -0.91
N TYR A 148 27.73 32.90 -0.11
CA TYR A 148 28.96 33.25 0.60
C TYR A 148 30.16 32.39 0.20
N PRO A 149 30.65 32.49 -1.04
CA PRO A 149 31.76 31.61 -1.53
C PRO A 149 33.08 31.84 -0.78
N ASP A 150 33.32 33.03 -0.24
CA ASP A 150 34.54 33.38 0.50
C ASP A 150 34.59 32.75 1.90
N ALA A 151 33.46 32.47 2.54
CA ALA A 151 33.40 31.80 3.83
C ALA A 151 33.80 30.30 3.70
N VAL A 152 33.63 29.72 2.55
CA VAL A 152 33.97 28.31 2.26
C VAL A 152 35.46 28.15 1.89
N SER A 153 36.11 29.21 1.41
CA SER A 153 37.51 29.19 1.00
C SER A 153 38.50 29.13 2.19
N ALA A 154 38.06 29.47 3.40
CA ALA A 154 38.87 29.42 4.62
C ALA A 154 39.02 27.98 5.19
N SER A 155 38.11 27.09 4.90
CA SER A 155 38.19 25.67 5.28
C SER A 155 38.41 24.88 3.99
N GLY A 156 39.65 24.40 3.76
CA GLY A 156 40.06 23.68 2.54
C GLY A 156 38.93 22.87 1.91
N SER A 157 38.47 23.30 0.76
CA SER A 157 37.28 22.87 0.06
C SER A 157 37.16 21.33 -0.03
N ALA A 158 36.30 20.77 0.80
CA ALA A 158 35.74 19.46 0.50
C ALA A 158 34.79 19.63 -0.70
N PRO A 159 34.88 18.81 -1.76
CA PRO A 159 33.99 18.89 -2.89
C PRO A 159 32.54 18.73 -2.42
N SER A 160 31.72 19.78 -2.54
CA SER A 160 30.31 19.68 -2.22
C SER A 160 29.57 18.89 -3.30
N ILE A 161 29.19 17.65 -3.01
CA ILE A 161 28.29 16.89 -3.86
C ILE A 161 26.88 17.43 -3.62
N ARG A 162 26.32 18.10 -4.60
CA ARG A 162 24.92 18.47 -4.59
C ARG A 162 24.10 17.24 -4.97
N ILE A 163 23.30 16.73 -4.04
CA ILE A 163 22.39 15.62 -4.30
C ILE A 163 21.02 16.24 -4.61
N ASP A 164 20.64 16.29 -5.87
CA ASP A 164 19.28 16.64 -6.28
C ASP A 164 18.45 15.36 -6.33
N THR A 165 17.53 15.16 -5.37
CA THR A 165 16.62 14.01 -5.36
C THR A 165 15.37 14.33 -6.15
N GLN A 166 15.14 13.62 -7.24
CA GLN A 166 13.93 13.71 -8.03
C GLN A 166 13.08 12.45 -7.85
N GLY A 167 11.85 12.61 -7.38
CA GLY A 167 10.87 11.52 -7.32
C GLY A 167 10.41 11.16 -8.72
N LEU A 168 10.96 10.09 -9.31
CA LEU A 168 10.45 9.52 -10.56
C LEU A 168 9.09 8.87 -10.30
N PHE A 169 8.15 8.95 -11.24
CA PHE A 169 6.81 8.33 -11.21
C PHE A 169 5.82 8.84 -10.15
N ASN A 170 6.26 9.49 -9.09
CA ASN A 170 5.41 10.15 -8.09
C ASN A 170 6.12 11.38 -7.51
N PRO A 171 6.29 12.47 -8.29
CA PRO A 171 7.06 13.65 -7.88
C PRO A 171 6.53 14.31 -6.61
N ASN A 172 5.21 14.25 -6.42
CA ASN A 172 4.53 14.87 -5.28
C ASN A 172 4.38 13.94 -4.06
N LEU A 173 4.99 12.73 -4.10
CA LEU A 173 4.88 11.70 -3.06
C LEU A 173 3.42 11.44 -2.64
N ASN A 174 2.48 11.52 -3.59
CA ASN A 174 1.07 11.34 -3.33
C ASN A 174 0.77 9.88 -2.97
N TYR A 175 0.42 9.64 -1.71
CA TYR A 175 0.17 8.30 -1.19
C TYR A 175 -1.02 7.60 -1.87
N LYS A 176 -1.99 8.36 -2.40
CA LYS A 176 -3.15 7.81 -3.12
C LYS A 176 -2.73 7.04 -4.37
N LEU A 177 -1.72 7.55 -5.11
CA LEU A 177 -1.16 6.87 -6.27
C LEU A 177 -0.59 5.48 -5.92
N TYR A 178 0.05 5.36 -4.76
CA TYR A 178 0.60 4.12 -4.26
C TYR A 178 -0.49 3.15 -3.77
N MET A 179 -1.54 3.66 -3.14
CA MET A 179 -2.55 2.88 -2.44
C MET A 179 -3.65 2.35 -3.38
N ILE A 180 -4.10 3.14 -4.36
CA ILE A 180 -5.23 2.78 -5.24
C ILE A 180 -5.02 1.44 -5.96
N PRO A 181 -3.88 1.18 -6.64
CA PRO A 181 -3.64 -0.12 -7.28
C PRO A 181 -3.65 -1.28 -6.28
N ALA A 182 -3.16 -1.04 -5.06
CA ALA A 182 -3.12 -2.06 -4.03
C ALA A 182 -4.53 -2.39 -3.47
N LEU A 183 -5.41 -1.40 -3.35
CA LEU A 183 -6.82 -1.62 -2.97
C LEU A 183 -7.55 -2.47 -4.02
N MET A 184 -7.25 -2.29 -5.31
CA MET A 184 -7.80 -3.13 -6.37
C MET A 184 -7.42 -4.60 -6.18
N GLY A 185 -6.16 -4.89 -5.82
CA GLY A 185 -5.70 -6.24 -5.49
C GLY A 185 -6.40 -6.84 -4.27
N MET A 186 -6.57 -6.03 -3.22
CA MET A 186 -7.33 -6.42 -2.04
C MET A 186 -8.77 -6.81 -2.37
N LEU A 187 -9.47 -6.00 -3.17
CA LEU A 187 -10.84 -6.26 -3.57
C LEU A 187 -10.97 -7.51 -4.45
N LEU A 188 -10.05 -7.73 -5.37
CA LEU A 188 -10.01 -8.97 -6.16
C LEU A 188 -9.77 -10.20 -5.28
N THR A 189 -8.90 -10.11 -4.27
CA THR A 189 -8.66 -11.18 -3.29
C THR A 189 -9.96 -11.55 -2.58
N LEU A 190 -10.74 -10.57 -2.15
CA LEU A 190 -12.00 -10.77 -1.46
C LEU A 190 -13.05 -11.38 -2.38
N ILE A 191 -13.22 -10.85 -3.59
CA ILE A 191 -14.28 -11.30 -4.49
C ILE A 191 -13.97 -12.65 -5.11
N CYS A 192 -12.74 -12.88 -5.55
CA CYS A 192 -12.36 -14.08 -6.29
C CYS A 192 -11.78 -15.20 -5.42
N GLY A 193 -11.39 -14.90 -4.17
CA GLY A 193 -10.89 -15.90 -3.22
C GLY A 193 -11.87 -16.19 -2.10
N PHE A 194 -12.27 -15.16 -1.35
CA PHE A 194 -13.08 -15.30 -0.14
C PHE A 194 -14.53 -15.72 -0.45
N LEU A 195 -15.22 -15.02 -1.36
CA LEU A 195 -16.63 -15.29 -1.65
C LEU A 195 -16.86 -16.69 -2.27
N PRO A 196 -16.06 -17.17 -3.26
CA PRO A 196 -16.21 -18.52 -3.78
C PRO A 196 -15.97 -19.60 -2.72
N ALA A 197 -14.97 -19.39 -1.84
CA ALA A 197 -14.70 -20.33 -0.74
C ALA A 197 -15.92 -20.51 0.16
N LEU A 198 -16.53 -19.39 0.59
CA LEU A 198 -17.74 -19.43 1.41
C LEU A 198 -18.93 -20.07 0.68
N ASN A 199 -19.10 -19.78 -0.62
CA ASN A 199 -20.19 -20.36 -1.39
C ASN A 199 -20.09 -21.89 -1.49
N VAL A 200 -18.88 -22.41 -1.77
CA VAL A 200 -18.65 -23.86 -1.84
C VAL A 200 -18.92 -24.52 -0.49
N VAL A 201 -18.44 -23.93 0.61
CA VAL A 201 -18.67 -24.50 1.95
C VAL A 201 -20.13 -24.40 2.38
N SER A 202 -20.82 -23.32 2.04
CA SER A 202 -22.26 -23.17 2.32
C SER A 202 -23.09 -24.28 1.66
N GLU A 203 -22.79 -24.64 0.41
CA GLU A 203 -23.47 -25.76 -0.26
C GLU A 203 -23.09 -27.14 0.34
N LYS A 204 -21.86 -27.25 0.86
CA LYS A 204 -21.40 -28.45 1.58
C LYS A 204 -22.14 -28.61 2.91
N GLU A 205 -22.32 -27.53 3.65
CA GLU A 205 -23.00 -27.50 4.95
C GLU A 205 -24.49 -27.80 4.82
N VAL A 206 -25.14 -27.32 3.76
CA VAL A 206 -26.55 -27.58 3.46
C VAL A 206 -26.76 -28.97 2.81
N GLY A 207 -25.68 -29.66 2.39
CA GLY A 207 -25.75 -30.99 1.77
C GLY A 207 -26.09 -30.95 0.27
N THR A 208 -26.24 -29.79 -0.36
CA THR A 208 -26.56 -29.71 -1.80
C THR A 208 -25.41 -30.15 -2.69
N ILE A 209 -24.18 -30.11 -2.20
CA ILE A 209 -22.99 -30.59 -2.91
C ILE A 209 -23.03 -32.12 -3.11
N GLU A 210 -23.66 -32.86 -2.18
CA GLU A 210 -23.82 -34.34 -2.29
C GLU A 210 -24.75 -34.70 -3.43
N GLN A 211 -25.83 -33.93 -3.63
CA GLN A 211 -26.76 -34.17 -4.76
C GLN A 211 -26.04 -33.94 -6.10
N ILE A 212 -25.08 -33.03 -6.16
CA ILE A 212 -24.30 -32.80 -7.38
C ILE A 212 -23.25 -33.89 -7.56
N ASN A 213 -22.67 -34.41 -6.48
CA ASN A 213 -21.66 -35.47 -6.53
C ASN A 213 -22.19 -36.78 -7.09
N VAL A 214 -23.48 -37.09 -6.94
CA VAL A 214 -24.13 -38.30 -7.56
C VAL A 214 -24.46 -38.07 -9.04
N THR A 215 -24.32 -36.85 -9.56
CA THR A 215 -24.53 -36.60 -10.99
C THR A 215 -23.27 -36.91 -11.81
N PRO A 216 -23.38 -37.26 -13.11
CA PRO A 216 -22.24 -37.57 -13.97
C PRO A 216 -21.48 -36.32 -14.43
N VAL A 217 -21.41 -35.27 -13.60
CA VAL A 217 -20.68 -34.03 -13.90
C VAL A 217 -19.19 -34.20 -13.57
N PRO A 218 -18.26 -33.93 -14.51
CA PRO A 218 -16.83 -33.91 -14.21
C PRO A 218 -16.47 -32.87 -13.16
N LYS A 219 -15.55 -33.22 -12.25
CA LYS A 219 -15.08 -32.30 -11.17
C LYS A 219 -14.65 -30.93 -11.68
N PHE A 220 -13.88 -30.92 -12.77
CA PHE A 220 -13.41 -29.69 -13.39
C PHE A 220 -14.56 -28.79 -13.87
N THR A 221 -15.56 -29.36 -14.51
CA THR A 221 -16.75 -28.65 -14.99
C THR A 221 -17.54 -28.02 -13.84
N PHE A 222 -17.67 -28.75 -12.74
CA PHE A 222 -18.31 -28.25 -11.52
C PHE A 222 -17.55 -27.06 -10.92
N ILE A 223 -16.24 -27.23 -10.72
CA ILE A 223 -15.37 -26.17 -10.18
C ILE A 223 -15.41 -24.91 -11.07
N LEU A 224 -15.28 -25.09 -12.38
CA LEU A 224 -15.30 -23.99 -13.32
C LEU A 224 -16.64 -23.25 -13.30
N ALA A 225 -17.76 -23.97 -13.26
CA ALA A 225 -19.08 -23.36 -13.17
C ALA A 225 -19.28 -22.54 -11.89
N LYS A 226 -18.67 -22.97 -10.78
CA LYS A 226 -18.67 -22.26 -9.50
C LYS A 226 -17.85 -20.98 -9.52
N LEU A 227 -16.69 -21.00 -10.13
CA LEU A 227 -15.75 -19.88 -10.10
C LEU A 227 -16.08 -18.79 -11.12
N LEU A 228 -16.62 -19.17 -12.28
CA LEU A 228 -16.84 -18.26 -13.40
C LEU A 228 -17.66 -17.00 -13.04
N PRO A 229 -18.77 -17.07 -12.28
CA PRO A 229 -19.52 -15.91 -11.86
C PRO A 229 -18.69 -14.93 -11.02
N TYR A 230 -17.85 -15.43 -10.12
CA TYR A 230 -16.98 -14.60 -9.28
C TYR A 230 -15.85 -13.98 -10.08
N TRP A 231 -15.31 -14.67 -11.10
CA TRP A 231 -14.33 -14.10 -12.02
C TRP A 231 -14.92 -12.91 -12.79
N ILE A 232 -16.08 -13.11 -13.38
CA ILE A 232 -16.79 -12.03 -14.11
C ILE A 232 -17.10 -10.86 -13.17
N THR A 233 -17.59 -11.15 -11.97
CA THR A 233 -17.85 -10.13 -10.95
C THR A 233 -16.56 -9.41 -10.52
N GLY A 234 -15.44 -10.12 -10.37
CA GLY A 234 -14.14 -9.54 -10.06
C GLY A 234 -13.67 -8.54 -11.13
N PHE A 235 -13.86 -8.87 -12.41
CA PHE A 235 -13.53 -7.95 -13.51
C PHE A 235 -14.47 -6.75 -13.57
N ILE A 236 -15.76 -6.93 -13.28
CA ILE A 236 -16.71 -5.81 -13.18
C ILE A 236 -16.27 -4.86 -12.06
N VAL A 237 -15.91 -5.40 -10.89
CA VAL A 237 -15.44 -4.59 -9.76
C VAL A 237 -14.11 -3.92 -10.07
N LEU A 238 -13.16 -4.59 -10.72
CA LEU A 238 -11.91 -3.98 -11.14
C LEU A 238 -12.18 -2.79 -12.09
N THR A 239 -13.06 -2.95 -13.05
CA THR A 239 -13.49 -1.87 -13.97
C THR A 239 -14.15 -0.72 -13.21
N LEU A 240 -15.00 -1.03 -12.24
CA LEU A 240 -15.61 -0.05 -11.35
C LEU A 240 -14.55 0.72 -10.54
N CYS A 241 -13.53 0.02 -10.03
CA CYS A 241 -12.43 0.66 -9.30
C CYS A 241 -11.64 1.61 -10.19
N PHE A 242 -11.39 1.29 -11.46
CA PHE A 242 -10.77 2.22 -12.41
C PHE A 242 -11.64 3.46 -12.64
N LEU A 243 -12.95 3.27 -12.81
CA LEU A 243 -13.89 4.38 -12.97
C LEU A 243 -13.87 5.29 -11.74
N LEU A 244 -13.91 4.72 -10.54
CA LEU A 244 -13.85 5.46 -9.28
C LEU A 244 -12.50 6.16 -9.08
N ALA A 245 -11.38 5.53 -9.42
CA ALA A 245 -10.06 6.14 -9.37
C ALA A 245 -9.96 7.37 -10.27
N TRP A 246 -10.52 7.29 -11.46
CA TRP A 246 -10.57 8.42 -12.38
C TRP A 246 -11.54 9.51 -11.89
N LEU A 247 -12.75 9.15 -11.47
CA LEU A 247 -13.80 10.11 -11.10
C LEU A 247 -13.48 10.87 -9.80
N LEU A 248 -12.97 10.14 -8.77
CA LEU A 248 -12.76 10.70 -7.43
C LEU A 248 -11.38 11.36 -7.27
N TYR A 249 -10.37 10.84 -7.96
CA TYR A 249 -8.98 11.24 -7.74
C TYR A 249 -8.29 11.75 -9.00
N GLY A 250 -8.93 11.65 -10.19
CA GLY A 250 -8.31 12.00 -11.46
C GLY A 250 -7.13 11.11 -11.83
N ILE A 251 -7.02 9.91 -11.22
CA ILE A 251 -5.88 9.00 -11.36
C ILE A 251 -6.22 7.94 -12.41
N THR A 252 -5.41 7.87 -13.46
CA THR A 252 -5.49 6.85 -14.51
C THR A 252 -4.18 6.08 -14.60
N PRO A 253 -4.21 4.80 -15.02
CA PRO A 253 -2.98 4.06 -15.27
C PRO A 253 -2.18 4.68 -16.41
N VAL A 254 -0.86 4.75 -16.25
CA VAL A 254 0.08 5.21 -17.28
C VAL A 254 0.25 4.14 -18.35
N GLY A 255 0.23 2.87 -17.95
CA GLY A 255 0.37 1.74 -18.86
C GLY A 255 -0.96 1.26 -19.46
N HIS A 256 -0.87 0.25 -20.33
CA HIS A 256 -2.03 -0.28 -21.04
C HIS A 256 -2.97 -1.10 -20.14
N PHE A 257 -4.27 -0.84 -20.20
CA PHE A 257 -5.31 -1.60 -19.49
C PHE A 257 -5.25 -3.10 -19.77
N ILE A 258 -4.89 -3.50 -21.01
CA ILE A 258 -4.80 -4.93 -21.40
C ILE A 258 -3.79 -5.67 -20.51
N VAL A 259 -2.65 -5.04 -20.19
CA VAL A 259 -1.61 -5.62 -19.32
C VAL A 259 -2.15 -5.83 -17.91
N ILE A 260 -2.89 -4.85 -17.39
CA ILE A 260 -3.51 -4.93 -16.06
C ILE A 260 -4.55 -6.05 -16.01
N TYR A 261 -5.43 -6.14 -17.02
CA TYR A 261 -6.42 -7.21 -17.07
C TYR A 261 -5.78 -8.60 -17.21
N PHE A 262 -4.68 -8.70 -17.95
CA PHE A 262 -3.93 -9.95 -18.05
C PHE A 262 -3.35 -10.37 -16.70
N LEU A 263 -2.71 -9.47 -15.97
CA LEU A 263 -2.26 -9.73 -14.59
C LEU A 263 -3.42 -10.10 -13.66
N ALA A 264 -4.56 -9.40 -13.80
CA ALA A 264 -5.75 -9.68 -13.02
C ALA A 264 -6.32 -11.07 -13.30
N ILE A 265 -6.30 -11.55 -14.56
CA ILE A 265 -6.68 -12.93 -14.91
C ILE A 265 -5.83 -13.94 -14.16
N LEU A 266 -4.51 -13.80 -14.19
CA LEU A 266 -3.60 -14.70 -13.49
C LEU A 266 -3.85 -14.69 -11.98
N PHE A 267 -4.00 -13.51 -11.41
CA PHE A 267 -4.24 -13.35 -9.99
C PHE A 267 -5.60 -13.92 -9.54
N VAL A 268 -6.64 -13.76 -10.34
CA VAL A 268 -7.96 -14.35 -10.12
C VAL A 268 -7.88 -15.88 -10.08
N PHE A 269 -7.10 -16.50 -10.98
CA PHE A 269 -6.84 -17.94 -10.94
C PHE A 269 -6.11 -18.37 -9.67
N VAL A 270 -5.12 -17.59 -9.21
CA VAL A 270 -4.40 -17.86 -7.96
C VAL A 270 -5.36 -17.84 -6.77
N MET A 271 -6.12 -16.74 -6.63
CA MET A 271 -6.96 -16.54 -5.45
C MET A 271 -8.16 -17.47 -5.41
N SER A 272 -8.76 -17.79 -6.55
CA SER A 272 -9.83 -18.76 -6.61
C SER A 272 -9.35 -20.20 -6.30
N GLY A 273 -8.17 -20.58 -6.78
CA GLY A 273 -7.54 -21.85 -6.40
C GLY A 273 -7.27 -21.93 -4.90
N PHE A 274 -6.71 -20.86 -4.32
CA PHE A 274 -6.47 -20.75 -2.87
C PHE A 274 -7.77 -20.86 -2.06
N GLY A 275 -8.82 -20.13 -2.46
CA GLY A 275 -10.13 -20.21 -1.83
C GLY A 275 -10.74 -21.61 -1.87
N LEU A 276 -10.61 -22.31 -3.01
CA LEU A 276 -11.07 -23.70 -3.15
C LEU A 276 -10.29 -24.64 -2.24
N VAL A 277 -8.97 -24.50 -2.12
CA VAL A 277 -8.17 -25.31 -1.18
C VAL A 277 -8.75 -25.18 0.23
N ILE A 278 -8.96 -23.95 0.71
CA ILE A 278 -9.52 -23.73 2.05
C ILE A 278 -10.92 -24.32 2.18
N SER A 279 -11.78 -24.15 1.17
CA SER A 279 -13.14 -24.73 1.18
C SER A 279 -13.16 -26.25 1.25
N ASN A 280 -12.17 -26.92 0.66
CA ASN A 280 -12.08 -28.38 0.70
C ASN A 280 -11.80 -28.91 2.11
N TYR A 281 -10.99 -28.17 2.90
CA TYR A 281 -10.64 -28.54 4.28
C TYR A 281 -11.60 -28.00 5.34
N SER A 282 -12.52 -27.12 4.97
CA SER A 282 -13.51 -26.56 5.90
C SER A 282 -14.79 -27.39 5.88
N ALA A 283 -15.33 -27.68 7.08
CA ALA A 283 -16.59 -28.40 7.24
C ALA A 283 -17.79 -27.45 7.31
N THR A 284 -17.63 -26.29 7.96
CA THR A 284 -18.69 -25.30 8.17
C THR A 284 -18.32 -23.95 7.55
N MET A 285 -19.34 -23.17 7.19
CA MET A 285 -19.17 -21.82 6.64
C MET A 285 -18.41 -20.91 7.63
N GLN A 286 -18.70 -21.03 8.93
CA GLN A 286 -18.03 -20.27 9.97
C GLN A 286 -16.52 -20.59 10.04
N GLN A 287 -16.16 -21.88 9.99
CA GLN A 287 -14.76 -22.32 9.96
C GLN A 287 -14.03 -21.73 8.73
N SER A 288 -14.63 -21.85 7.55
CA SER A 288 -14.06 -21.33 6.31
C SER A 288 -13.86 -19.80 6.38
N MET A 289 -14.84 -19.09 6.96
CA MET A 289 -14.77 -17.64 7.12
C MET A 289 -13.58 -17.23 8.00
N PHE A 290 -13.38 -17.88 9.16
CA PHE A 290 -12.26 -17.57 10.04
C PHE A 290 -10.91 -17.88 9.42
N VAL A 291 -10.78 -19.05 8.78
CA VAL A 291 -9.54 -19.46 8.11
C VAL A 291 -9.20 -18.51 6.96
N MET A 292 -10.18 -18.20 6.12
CA MET A 292 -9.99 -17.24 5.01
C MET A 292 -9.63 -15.86 5.52
N PHE A 293 -10.30 -15.37 6.57
CA PHE A 293 -10.02 -14.05 7.16
C PHE A 293 -8.61 -13.98 7.73
N PHE A 294 -8.15 -15.03 8.42
CA PHE A 294 -6.79 -15.13 8.96
C PHE A 294 -5.75 -15.05 7.85
N PHE A 295 -5.88 -15.86 6.81
CA PHE A 295 -4.94 -15.81 5.69
C PHE A 295 -5.02 -14.49 4.93
N MET A 296 -6.21 -13.95 4.74
CA MET A 296 -6.40 -12.67 4.05
C MET A 296 -5.69 -11.52 4.79
N LEU A 297 -5.76 -11.49 6.13
CA LEU A 297 -5.01 -10.52 6.93
C LEU A 297 -3.51 -10.65 6.73
N ILE A 298 -2.95 -11.87 6.78
CA ILE A 298 -1.53 -12.11 6.57
C ILE A 298 -1.12 -11.69 5.15
N LEU A 299 -1.87 -12.12 4.14
CA LEU A 299 -1.61 -11.76 2.75
C LEU A 299 -1.60 -10.24 2.56
N MET A 300 -2.55 -9.51 3.15
CA MET A 300 -2.64 -8.05 3.04
C MET A 300 -1.49 -7.34 3.75
N LEU A 301 -1.21 -7.70 5.01
CA LEU A 301 -0.14 -7.07 5.80
C LEU A 301 1.24 -7.31 5.17
N MET A 302 1.45 -8.51 4.61
CA MET A 302 2.71 -8.92 4.02
C MET A 302 2.81 -8.69 2.50
N SER A 303 1.85 -7.99 1.88
CA SER A 303 1.83 -7.73 0.44
C SER A 303 2.54 -6.45 0.01
N GLY A 304 2.93 -5.61 0.97
CA GLY A 304 3.39 -4.25 0.65
C GLY A 304 2.25 -3.25 0.43
N LEU A 305 1.01 -3.58 0.85
CA LEU A 305 -0.15 -2.67 0.76
C LEU A 305 0.09 -1.39 1.58
N PHE A 306 0.40 -1.58 2.87
CA PHE A 306 0.55 -0.47 3.82
C PHE A 306 2.00 0.00 3.92
N THR A 307 2.93 -0.94 4.05
CA THR A 307 4.37 -0.67 4.18
C THR A 307 5.14 -1.35 3.06
N PRO A 308 6.12 -0.68 2.43
CA PRO A 308 6.96 -1.32 1.43
C PRO A 308 7.64 -2.57 1.98
N VAL A 309 7.71 -3.63 1.18
CA VAL A 309 8.34 -4.90 1.58
C VAL A 309 9.80 -4.70 1.98
N SER A 310 10.51 -3.81 1.30
CA SER A 310 11.92 -3.46 1.59
C SER A 310 12.13 -2.84 2.98
N SER A 311 11.07 -2.29 3.61
CA SER A 311 11.12 -1.72 4.95
C SER A 311 10.82 -2.74 6.05
N MET A 312 10.48 -3.97 5.69
CA MET A 312 10.19 -5.04 6.64
C MET A 312 11.47 -5.70 7.14
N PRO A 313 11.47 -6.30 8.35
CA PRO A 313 12.57 -7.13 8.82
C PRO A 313 12.85 -8.30 7.86
N GLU A 314 14.09 -8.77 7.78
CA GLU A 314 14.52 -9.82 6.83
C GLU A 314 13.65 -11.08 6.89
N TRP A 315 13.33 -11.57 8.09
CA TRP A 315 12.46 -12.74 8.26
C TRP A 315 11.08 -12.54 7.66
N ALA A 316 10.52 -11.33 7.75
CA ALA A 316 9.22 -10.99 7.16
C ALA A 316 9.31 -10.90 5.64
N GLN A 317 10.42 -10.36 5.10
CA GLN A 317 10.65 -10.33 3.66
C GLN A 317 10.69 -11.74 3.06
N VAL A 318 11.31 -12.72 3.76
CA VAL A 318 11.32 -14.12 3.32
C VAL A 318 9.90 -14.70 3.25
N ILE A 319 9.04 -14.40 4.23
CA ILE A 319 7.63 -14.84 4.21
C ILE A 319 6.89 -14.23 3.02
N THR A 320 7.20 -12.98 2.63
CA THR A 320 6.54 -12.34 1.49
C THR A 320 6.76 -13.05 0.15
N TYR A 321 7.81 -13.85 0.01
CA TYR A 321 8.03 -14.64 -1.22
C TYR A 321 6.92 -15.68 -1.45
N PHE A 322 6.26 -16.13 -0.40
CA PHE A 322 5.12 -17.07 -0.47
C PHE A 322 3.77 -16.36 -0.60
N ASN A 323 3.77 -15.04 -0.74
CA ASN A 323 2.57 -14.23 -0.83
C ASN A 323 2.27 -13.84 -2.29
N PRO A 324 1.27 -14.46 -2.94
CA PRO A 324 0.93 -14.13 -4.33
C PRO A 324 0.40 -12.70 -4.49
N LEU A 325 -0.24 -12.14 -3.46
CA LEU A 325 -0.76 -10.78 -3.49
C LEU A 325 0.36 -9.74 -3.63
N LYS A 326 1.56 -10.00 -3.08
CA LYS A 326 2.75 -9.17 -3.25
C LYS A 326 3.08 -8.98 -4.74
N TYR A 327 3.22 -10.07 -5.48
CA TYR A 327 3.60 -10.04 -6.90
C TYR A 327 2.54 -9.36 -7.76
N PHE A 328 1.27 -9.57 -7.44
CA PHE A 328 0.20 -8.88 -8.12
C PHE A 328 0.26 -7.37 -7.85
N MET A 329 0.50 -6.94 -6.61
CA MET A 329 0.60 -5.52 -6.24
C MET A 329 1.83 -4.86 -6.87
N GLU A 330 2.97 -5.54 -6.89
CA GLU A 330 4.19 -5.06 -7.55
C GLU A 330 3.92 -4.86 -9.05
N GLY A 331 3.37 -5.88 -9.74
CA GLY A 331 3.01 -5.78 -11.15
C GLY A 331 1.98 -4.69 -11.43
N MET A 332 0.94 -4.58 -10.59
CA MET A 332 -0.05 -3.50 -10.71
C MET A 332 0.58 -2.12 -10.60
N ARG A 333 1.48 -1.90 -9.65
CA ARG A 333 2.19 -0.63 -9.49
C ARG A 333 3.13 -0.34 -10.66
N MET A 334 3.84 -1.35 -11.17
CA MET A 334 4.70 -1.20 -12.33
C MET A 334 3.91 -0.74 -13.55
N VAL A 335 2.75 -1.31 -13.82
CA VAL A 335 1.91 -0.87 -14.94
C VAL A 335 1.24 0.45 -14.65
N TYR A 336 0.66 0.61 -13.46
CA TYR A 336 -0.18 1.75 -13.11
C TYR A 336 0.62 3.06 -13.01
N LEU A 337 1.83 3.00 -12.41
CA LEU A 337 2.67 4.16 -12.13
C LEU A 337 3.79 4.36 -13.15
N LYS A 338 4.45 3.26 -13.56
CA LYS A 338 5.62 3.31 -14.45
C LYS A 338 5.26 3.12 -15.92
N GLY A 339 4.07 2.55 -16.22
CA GLY A 339 3.70 2.22 -17.60
C GLY A 339 4.44 1.00 -18.17
N SER A 340 4.92 0.11 -17.28
CA SER A 340 5.72 -1.06 -17.68
C SER A 340 5.01 -1.97 -18.67
N SER A 341 5.80 -2.54 -19.58
CA SER A 341 5.38 -3.48 -20.62
C SER A 341 5.24 -4.92 -20.04
N LEU A 342 4.61 -5.83 -20.79
CA LEU A 342 4.51 -7.24 -20.43
C LEU A 342 5.87 -7.92 -20.24
N LEU A 343 6.89 -7.50 -21.01
CA LEU A 343 8.24 -8.08 -20.91
C LEU A 343 8.92 -7.76 -19.59
N GLU A 344 8.69 -6.56 -19.05
CA GLU A 344 9.23 -6.14 -17.76
C GLU A 344 8.58 -6.83 -16.58
N LEU A 345 7.36 -7.39 -16.78
CA LEU A 345 6.57 -8.09 -15.78
C LEU A 345 6.75 -9.61 -15.78
N LEU A 346 7.66 -10.13 -16.61
CA LEU A 346 7.88 -11.58 -16.73
C LEU A 346 8.19 -12.28 -15.38
N PRO A 347 8.96 -11.68 -14.46
CA PRO A 347 9.20 -12.28 -13.14
C PRO A 347 7.91 -12.45 -12.34
N GLU A 348 7.08 -11.40 -12.24
CA GLU A 348 5.83 -11.40 -11.49
C GLU A 348 4.81 -12.36 -12.13
N ILE A 349 4.71 -12.34 -13.45
CA ILE A 349 3.86 -13.26 -14.23
C ILE A 349 4.28 -14.72 -13.99
N GLY A 350 5.59 -15.01 -14.03
CA GLY A 350 6.11 -16.35 -13.80
C GLY A 350 5.76 -16.89 -12.43
N VAL A 351 5.91 -16.09 -11.40
CA VAL A 351 5.57 -16.46 -10.03
C VAL A 351 4.06 -16.64 -9.86
N LEU A 352 3.24 -15.72 -10.40
CA LEU A 352 1.78 -15.85 -10.35
C LEU A 352 1.29 -17.11 -11.08
N LEU A 353 1.89 -17.47 -12.20
CA LEU A 353 1.60 -18.73 -12.91
C LEU A 353 1.93 -19.96 -12.05
N LEU A 354 3.07 -19.96 -11.36
CA LEU A 354 3.44 -21.05 -10.46
C LEU A 354 2.43 -21.20 -9.31
N PHE A 355 2.01 -20.10 -8.69
CA PHE A 355 0.96 -20.13 -7.67
C PHE A 355 -0.39 -20.57 -8.24
N ALA A 356 -0.77 -20.11 -9.43
CA ALA A 356 -2.01 -20.51 -10.08
C ALA A 356 -2.03 -22.03 -10.34
N LEU A 357 -0.96 -22.58 -10.90
CA LEU A 357 -0.83 -24.02 -11.14
C LEU A 357 -0.82 -24.80 -9.81
N GLY A 358 -0.04 -24.34 -8.82
CA GLY A 358 0.07 -25.01 -7.52
C GLY A 358 -1.27 -25.08 -6.79
N PHE A 359 -1.94 -23.94 -6.57
CA PHE A 359 -3.20 -23.93 -5.83
C PHE A 359 -4.35 -24.63 -6.56
N ASN A 360 -4.47 -24.44 -7.88
CA ASN A 360 -5.55 -25.11 -8.62
C ASN A 360 -5.32 -26.64 -8.70
N THR A 361 -4.08 -27.08 -8.88
CA THR A 361 -3.76 -28.52 -8.83
C THR A 361 -4.07 -29.08 -7.46
N TRP A 362 -3.65 -28.40 -6.39
CA TRP A 362 -3.96 -28.81 -5.02
C TRP A 362 -5.48 -28.84 -4.77
N ALA A 363 -6.21 -27.81 -5.22
CA ALA A 363 -7.66 -27.76 -5.09
C ALA A 363 -8.36 -28.96 -5.77
N VAL A 364 -7.93 -29.33 -6.99
CA VAL A 364 -8.50 -30.46 -7.74
C VAL A 364 -8.17 -31.79 -7.07
N ILE A 365 -6.93 -31.98 -6.59
CA ILE A 365 -6.50 -33.22 -5.92
C ILE A 365 -7.20 -33.37 -4.56
N SER A 366 -7.31 -32.27 -3.79
CA SER A 366 -7.93 -32.30 -2.46
C SER A 366 -9.46 -32.44 -2.51
N TYR A 367 -10.08 -32.09 -3.65
CA TYR A 367 -11.52 -32.25 -3.82
C TYR A 367 -11.90 -33.74 -3.89
N ARG A 368 -12.41 -34.28 -2.79
CA ARG A 368 -12.92 -35.67 -2.71
C ARG A 368 -14.40 -35.69 -3.08
N LYS A 369 -14.70 -36.38 -4.16
CA LYS A 369 -16.06 -36.80 -4.47
C LYS A 369 -16.34 -38.02 -3.58
N ASN A 370 -17.12 -37.86 -2.50
CA ASN A 370 -17.58 -39.02 -1.73
C ASN A 370 -18.44 -39.89 -2.70
N GLN A 371 -17.95 -41.07 -2.99
CA GLN A 371 -18.72 -42.10 -3.68
C GLN A 371 -19.67 -42.77 -2.69
#